data_6e2fa68ba04216c29f8b76c96352cb92
#
_entry.id   6e2fa68ba04216c29f8b76c96352cb92
#
_cell.length_a   1.000
_cell.length_b   1.000
_cell.length_c   1.000
_cell.angle_alpha   90.00
_cell.angle_beta   90.00
_cell.angle_gamma   90.00
#
_symmetry.space_group_name_H-M   'P 1'
#
loop_
_entity.id
_entity.type
_entity.pdbx_description
1 polymer ?
#
loop_
_entity_poly.entity_id
_entity_poly.type
_entity_poly.pdbx_seq_one_letter_code
_entity_poly.pdbx_strand_id
1 'polypeptide(L)'
;MTGEFVKHRGNSGRIINLSTDAAQIFAGQITYGASKASLEALTRSIAIEVAPYNITVNCVAPGPTQTSWIDEKLEKAVVPLIPMKKLIQPEDIAETILFLASEQAQMLTGQVIKVSGAHAL
;
A
#
# COMPACT_ATOMS: atom_id res chain seq x y z
N MET A 1 -8.33 -11.63 -12.38
CA MET A 1 -6.94 -11.13 -12.55
C MET A 1 -5.93 -12.01 -11.82
N THR A 2 -6.07 -12.28 -10.53
CA THR A 2 -5.16 -13.14 -9.77
C THR A 2 -5.01 -14.54 -10.37
N GLY A 3 -6.12 -15.18 -10.80
CA GLY A 3 -6.10 -16.51 -11.43
C GLY A 3 -5.29 -16.54 -12.72
N GLU A 4 -5.38 -15.50 -13.54
CA GLU A 4 -4.58 -15.41 -14.77
C GLU A 4 -3.10 -15.21 -14.44
N PHE A 5 -2.79 -14.40 -13.42
CA PHE A 5 -1.43 -14.21 -12.96
C PHE A 5 -0.81 -15.53 -12.50
N VAL A 6 -1.55 -16.34 -11.72
CA VAL A 6 -1.08 -17.65 -11.25
C VAL A 6 -0.76 -18.57 -12.44
N LYS A 7 -1.57 -18.55 -13.50
CA LYS A 7 -1.34 -19.37 -14.70
C LYS A 7 -0.09 -18.99 -15.47
N HIS A 8 0.23 -17.70 -15.53
CA HIS A 8 1.29 -17.15 -16.39
C HIS A 8 2.58 -16.77 -15.68
N ARG A 9 2.62 -16.98 -14.34
CA ARG A 9 3.85 -16.73 -13.58
C ARG A 9 4.96 -17.69 -13.99
N GLY A 10 6.21 -17.31 -13.70
CA GLY A 10 7.34 -18.25 -13.71
C GLY A 10 7.38 -19.07 -12.42
N ASN A 11 8.56 -19.16 -11.76
CA ASN A 11 8.75 -19.92 -10.53
C ASN A 11 8.28 -19.16 -9.27
N SER A 12 7.99 -17.86 -9.39
CA SER A 12 7.55 -17.03 -8.28
C SER A 12 6.73 -15.84 -8.81
N GLY A 13 6.11 -15.11 -7.91
CA GLY A 13 5.38 -13.91 -8.27
C GLY A 13 5.25 -12.95 -7.10
N ARG A 14 4.98 -11.69 -7.44
CA ARG A 14 4.74 -10.62 -6.48
C ARG A 14 3.49 -9.85 -6.88
N ILE A 15 2.54 -9.73 -5.98
CA ILE A 15 1.35 -8.88 -6.13
C ILE A 15 1.46 -7.79 -5.07
N ILE A 16 1.43 -6.56 -5.50
CA ILE A 16 1.52 -5.40 -4.60
C ILE A 16 0.34 -4.49 -4.89
N ASN A 17 -0.57 -4.41 -3.92
CA ASN A 17 -1.75 -3.56 -3.98
C ASN A 17 -1.45 -2.20 -3.37
N LEU A 18 -2.14 -1.16 -3.84
CA LEU A 18 -2.03 0.18 -3.27
C LEU A 18 -3.34 0.55 -2.58
N SER A 19 -3.26 0.76 -1.27
CA SER A 19 -4.34 1.26 -0.44
C SER A 19 -4.09 2.73 -0.05
N THR A 20 -4.50 3.11 1.11
CA THR A 20 -4.26 4.42 1.74
C THR A 20 -4.20 4.24 3.24
N ASP A 21 -3.45 5.08 3.94
CA ASP A 21 -3.43 5.07 5.39
C ASP A 21 -4.79 5.46 6.00
N ALA A 22 -5.64 6.13 5.22
CA ALA A 22 -7.00 6.49 5.61
C ALA A 22 -8.01 5.33 5.53
N ALA A 23 -7.60 4.13 5.10
CA ALA A 23 -8.52 3.00 4.96
C ALA A 23 -9.08 2.48 6.30
N GLN A 24 -8.55 2.91 7.42
CA GLN A 24 -9.04 2.55 8.76
C GLN A 24 -10.12 3.49 9.29
N ILE A 25 -10.03 4.77 8.92
CA ILE A 25 -10.97 5.80 9.31
C ILE A 25 -11.22 6.67 8.08
N PHE A 26 -12.45 6.65 7.58
CA PHE A 26 -12.78 7.27 6.31
C PHE A 26 -14.01 8.18 6.38
N ALA A 27 -14.14 8.91 7.49
CA ALA A 27 -15.18 9.92 7.64
C ALA A 27 -15.08 10.95 6.51
N GLY A 28 -16.18 11.22 5.83
CA GLY A 28 -16.23 12.11 4.68
C GLY A 28 -15.80 11.49 3.35
N GLN A 29 -15.26 10.26 3.37
CA GLN A 29 -14.81 9.53 2.17
C GLN A 29 -15.22 8.05 2.24
N ILE A 30 -16.47 7.79 2.62
CA ILE A 30 -16.95 6.45 2.98
C ILE A 30 -16.75 5.44 1.85
N THR A 31 -17.15 5.76 0.63
CA THR A 31 -17.03 4.85 -0.51
C THR A 31 -15.57 4.56 -0.86
N TYR A 32 -14.73 5.60 -0.89
CA TYR A 32 -13.31 5.46 -1.17
C TYR A 32 -12.62 4.63 -0.07
N GLY A 33 -12.84 4.98 1.19
CA GLY A 33 -12.25 4.26 2.32
C GLY A 33 -12.69 2.81 2.39
N ALA A 34 -13.99 2.54 2.16
CA ALA A 34 -14.50 1.17 2.13
C ALA A 34 -13.86 0.34 1.02
N SER A 35 -13.69 0.90 -0.18
CA SER A 35 -13.02 0.20 -1.29
C SER A 35 -11.56 -0.14 -0.95
N LYS A 36 -10.84 0.78 -0.32
CA LYS A 36 -9.44 0.56 0.09
C LYS A 36 -9.33 -0.41 1.27
N ALA A 37 -10.24 -0.34 2.23
CA ALA A 37 -10.30 -1.30 3.34
C ALA A 37 -10.57 -2.73 2.83
N SER A 38 -11.44 -2.89 1.84
CA SER A 38 -11.70 -4.19 1.24
C SER A 38 -10.47 -4.74 0.52
N LEU A 39 -9.70 -3.87 -0.15
CA LEU A 39 -8.43 -4.25 -0.79
C LEU A 39 -7.42 -4.78 0.21
N GLU A 40 -7.32 -4.17 1.39
CA GLU A 40 -6.46 -4.66 2.47
C GLU A 40 -6.91 -6.03 3.01
N ALA A 41 -8.22 -6.22 3.17
CA ALA A 41 -8.78 -7.50 3.58
C ALA A 41 -8.53 -8.59 2.53
N LEU A 42 -8.74 -8.28 1.25
CA LEU A 42 -8.45 -9.19 0.14
C LEU A 42 -6.97 -9.55 0.05
N THR A 43 -6.08 -8.60 0.30
CA THR A 43 -4.63 -8.85 0.32
C THR A 43 -4.28 -10.00 1.26
N ARG A 44 -4.82 -9.99 2.47
CA ARG A 44 -4.57 -11.05 3.45
C ARG A 44 -5.12 -12.41 3.01
N SER A 45 -6.34 -12.42 2.49
CA SER A 45 -7.00 -13.66 2.06
C SER A 45 -6.31 -14.28 0.85
N ILE A 46 -6.03 -13.46 -0.16
CA ILE A 46 -5.37 -13.93 -1.39
C ILE A 46 -3.95 -14.41 -1.09
N ALA A 47 -3.24 -13.76 -0.17
CA ALA A 47 -1.90 -14.17 0.21
C ALA A 47 -1.85 -15.63 0.67
N ILE A 48 -2.83 -16.05 1.46
CA ILE A 48 -2.92 -17.45 1.93
C ILE A 48 -3.19 -18.41 0.77
N GLU A 49 -4.11 -18.04 -0.13
CA GLU A 49 -4.50 -18.91 -1.23
C GLU A 49 -3.40 -19.12 -2.26
N VAL A 50 -2.57 -18.09 -2.50
CA VAL A 50 -1.54 -18.16 -3.54
C VAL A 50 -0.14 -18.49 -3.02
N ALA A 51 0.04 -18.55 -1.71
CA ALA A 51 1.32 -18.91 -1.10
C ALA A 51 1.90 -20.25 -1.62
N PRO A 52 1.09 -21.32 -1.81
CA PRO A 52 1.61 -22.57 -2.35
C PRO A 52 2.23 -22.45 -3.75
N TYR A 53 1.92 -21.38 -4.47
CA TYR A 53 2.47 -21.12 -5.82
C TYR A 53 3.70 -20.21 -5.78
N ASN A 54 4.27 -20.00 -4.59
CA ASN A 54 5.41 -19.11 -4.38
C ASN A 54 5.12 -17.66 -4.82
N ILE A 55 3.92 -17.18 -4.51
CA ILE A 55 3.47 -15.82 -4.79
C ILE A 55 3.26 -15.11 -3.47
N THR A 56 3.84 -13.91 -3.33
CA THR A 56 3.54 -13.02 -2.21
C THR A 56 2.52 -11.98 -2.61
N VAL A 57 1.67 -11.59 -1.67
CA VAL A 57 0.67 -10.54 -1.86
C VAL A 57 0.75 -9.59 -0.69
N ASN A 58 1.14 -8.35 -0.96
CA ASN A 58 1.25 -7.30 0.05
C ASN A 58 0.51 -6.05 -0.42
N CYS A 59 0.26 -5.17 0.52
CA CYS A 59 -0.39 -3.90 0.26
C CYS A 59 0.47 -2.76 0.80
N VAL A 60 0.64 -1.71 0.02
CA VAL A 60 1.27 -0.47 0.46
C VAL A 60 0.17 0.56 0.68
N ALA A 61 0.17 1.20 1.83
CA ALA A 61 -0.83 2.18 2.23
C ALA A 61 -0.15 3.55 2.45
N PRO A 62 -0.09 4.39 1.40
CA PRO A 62 0.53 5.71 1.51
C PRO A 62 -0.28 6.66 2.40
N GLY A 63 0.43 7.52 3.12
CA GLY A 63 -0.12 8.71 3.74
C GLY A 63 -0.16 9.88 2.76
N PRO A 64 -0.31 11.13 3.28
CA PRO A 64 -0.32 12.31 2.42
C PRO A 64 0.95 12.41 1.58
N THR A 65 0.81 12.19 0.29
CA THR A 65 1.92 12.11 -0.65
C THR A 65 1.96 13.32 -1.55
N GLN A 66 3.14 13.90 -1.75
CA GLN A 66 3.34 15.01 -2.65
C GLN A 66 3.06 14.58 -4.08
N THR A 67 1.93 14.98 -4.58
CA THR A 67 1.50 14.84 -5.95
C THR A 67 1.25 16.22 -6.54
N SER A 68 1.11 16.32 -7.83
CA SER A 68 1.01 17.61 -8.52
C SER A 68 -0.16 18.50 -8.07
N TRP A 69 -1.14 17.97 -7.34
CA TRP A 69 -2.29 18.72 -6.86
C TRP A 69 -2.21 19.16 -5.39
N ILE A 70 -1.11 18.82 -4.68
CA ILE A 70 -0.84 19.38 -3.36
C ILE A 70 -0.05 20.69 -3.55
N ASP A 71 -0.73 21.82 -3.45
CA ASP A 71 -0.12 23.12 -3.52
C ASP A 71 0.50 23.52 -2.16
N GLU A 72 1.19 24.66 -2.12
CA GLU A 72 1.86 25.16 -0.92
C GLU A 72 0.88 25.36 0.25
N LYS A 73 -0.34 25.82 -0.03
CA LYS A 73 -1.35 26.05 1.01
C LYS A 73 -1.81 24.73 1.63
N LEU A 74 -2.06 23.73 0.81
CA LEU A 74 -2.46 22.40 1.28
C LEU A 74 -1.31 21.71 2.02
N GLU A 75 -0.10 21.87 1.55
CA GLU A 75 1.09 21.35 2.22
C GLU A 75 1.24 21.91 3.62
N LYS A 76 1.11 23.25 3.79
CA LYS A 76 1.15 23.90 5.10
C LYS A 76 0.06 23.41 6.05
N ALA A 77 -1.09 23.01 5.52
CA ALA A 77 -2.18 22.47 6.32
C ALA A 77 -1.96 21.02 6.72
N VAL A 78 -1.33 20.23 5.87
CA VAL A 78 -1.19 18.77 6.03
C VAL A 78 0.07 18.39 6.82
N VAL A 79 1.20 19.03 6.54
CA VAL A 79 2.48 18.68 7.19
C VAL A 79 2.41 18.66 8.73
N PRO A 80 1.75 19.62 9.39
CA PRO A 80 1.64 19.56 10.86
C PRO A 80 0.92 18.31 11.39
N LEU A 81 0.07 17.69 10.58
CA LEU A 81 -0.69 16.49 10.94
C LEU A 81 0.15 15.21 10.82
N ILE A 82 1.29 15.28 10.13
CA ILE A 82 2.21 14.15 9.97
C ILE A 82 3.24 14.23 11.10
N PRO A 83 3.34 13.22 11.97
CA PRO A 83 4.33 13.25 13.06
C PRO A 83 5.77 13.46 12.61
N MET A 84 6.17 12.90 11.45
CA MET A 84 7.50 13.12 10.89
C MET A 84 7.69 14.49 10.25
N LYS A 85 6.65 15.35 10.21
CA LYS A 85 6.70 16.76 9.79
C LYS A 85 7.19 16.98 8.35
N LYS A 86 6.90 16.05 7.48
CA LYS A 86 7.18 16.18 6.04
C LYS A 86 6.19 15.34 5.24
N LEU A 87 5.88 15.78 4.02
CA LEU A 87 5.07 14.98 3.10
C LEU A 87 5.84 13.74 2.65
N ILE A 88 5.10 12.68 2.45
CA ILE A 88 5.61 11.47 1.80
C ILE A 88 5.90 11.83 0.34
N GLN A 89 7.05 11.41 -0.17
CA GLN A 89 7.39 11.59 -1.57
C GLN A 89 7.03 10.35 -2.38
N PRO A 90 6.74 10.48 -3.69
CA PRO A 90 6.49 9.31 -4.53
C PRO A 90 7.63 8.28 -4.48
N GLU A 91 8.86 8.75 -4.31
CA GLU A 91 10.04 7.89 -4.19
C GLU A 91 9.99 7.01 -2.95
N ASP A 92 9.47 7.51 -1.83
CA ASP A 92 9.33 6.72 -0.59
C ASP A 92 8.43 5.49 -0.82
N ILE A 93 7.37 5.68 -1.60
CA ILE A 93 6.44 4.62 -1.95
C ILE A 93 7.07 3.67 -2.97
N ALA A 94 7.72 4.22 -3.98
CA ALA A 94 8.38 3.44 -5.03
C ALA A 94 9.47 2.53 -4.46
N GLU A 95 10.28 3.01 -3.54
CA GLU A 95 11.32 2.22 -2.89
C GLU A 95 10.74 1.08 -2.04
N THR A 96 9.63 1.33 -1.35
CA THR A 96 8.92 0.30 -0.59
C THR A 96 8.39 -0.79 -1.53
N ILE A 97 7.79 -0.41 -2.65
CA ILE A 97 7.29 -1.33 -3.67
C ILE A 97 8.45 -2.15 -4.25
N LEU A 98 9.55 -1.50 -4.56
CA LEU A 98 10.73 -2.17 -5.11
C LEU A 98 11.29 -3.22 -4.14
N PHE A 99 11.35 -2.90 -2.85
CA PHE A 99 11.74 -3.86 -1.82
C PHE A 99 10.79 -5.07 -1.78
N LEU A 100 9.48 -4.82 -1.77
CA LEU A 100 8.48 -5.90 -1.74
C LEU A 100 8.52 -6.77 -3.01
N ALA A 101 8.95 -6.22 -4.13
CA ALA A 101 9.12 -6.95 -5.38
C ALA A 101 10.41 -7.76 -5.43
N SER A 102 11.34 -7.52 -4.51
CA SER A 102 12.67 -8.13 -4.52
C SER A 102 12.66 -9.53 -3.89
N GLU A 103 13.76 -10.26 -4.10
CA GLU A 103 13.98 -11.55 -3.46
C GLU A 103 14.15 -11.45 -1.93
N GLN A 104 14.64 -10.32 -1.43
CA GLN A 104 14.77 -10.08 0.01
C GLN A 104 13.41 -10.15 0.73
N ALA A 105 12.32 -9.87 0.03
CA ALA A 105 10.96 -9.90 0.56
C ALA A 105 10.23 -11.22 0.31
N GLN A 106 10.93 -12.29 -0.04
CA GLN A 106 10.32 -13.56 -0.47
C GLN A 106 9.44 -14.23 0.60
N MET A 107 9.64 -13.92 1.86
CA MET A 107 8.83 -14.44 2.97
C MET A 107 7.85 -13.42 3.53
N LEU A 108 7.79 -12.21 2.95
CA LEU A 108 6.82 -11.20 3.31
C LEU A 108 5.56 -11.36 2.46
N THR A 109 4.46 -11.71 3.10
CA THR A 109 3.16 -11.84 2.41
C THR A 109 2.02 -11.55 3.37
N GLY A 110 0.91 -11.08 2.85
CA GLY A 110 -0.28 -10.76 3.63
C GLY A 110 -0.16 -9.49 4.47
N GLN A 111 0.81 -8.64 4.20
CA GLN A 111 1.08 -7.45 5.00
C GLN A 111 0.48 -6.19 4.38
N VAL A 112 0.06 -5.26 5.25
CA VAL A 112 -0.28 -3.90 4.88
C VAL A 112 0.79 -3.00 5.48
N ILE A 113 1.58 -2.38 4.62
CA ILE A 113 2.72 -1.56 5.01
C ILE A 113 2.38 -0.09 4.79
N LYS A 114 2.34 0.67 5.87
CA LYS A 114 2.03 2.09 5.81
C LYS A 114 3.29 2.90 5.58
N VAL A 115 3.26 3.71 4.52
CA VAL A 115 4.30 4.68 4.20
C VAL A 115 3.70 6.06 4.44
N SER A 116 3.66 6.48 5.71
CA SER A 116 2.81 7.60 6.13
C SER A 116 3.47 8.61 7.05
N GLY A 117 4.72 8.39 7.43
CA GLY A 117 5.38 9.23 8.43
C GLY A 117 4.63 9.23 9.79
N ALA A 118 3.94 8.12 10.09
CA ALA A 118 3.08 7.93 11.27
C ALA A 118 1.77 8.75 11.25
N HIS A 119 1.36 9.27 10.09
CA HIS A 119 0.11 10.03 9.94
C HIS A 119 -1.11 9.22 10.38
N ALA A 120 -1.16 7.95 10.01
CA ALA A 120 -2.16 7.01 10.51
C ALA A 120 -1.49 5.65 10.75
N LEU A 121 -1.65 5.12 11.92
CA LEU A 121 -1.05 3.84 12.33
C LEU A 121 -2.06 2.70 12.27
#